data_cfee56728e6ad7578c552737055c6184
#
_entry.id   cfee56728e6ad7578c552737055c6184
#
_cell.length_a   1.000
_cell.length_b   1.000
_cell.length_c   1.000
_cell.angle_alpha   90.00
_cell.angle_beta   90.00
_cell.angle_gamma   90.00
#
_symmetry.space_group_name_H-M   'P 1'
#
loop_
_entity.id
_entity.type
_entity.pdbx_description
1 polymer ?
#
loop_
_entity_poly.entity_id
_entity_poly.type
_entity_poly.pdbx_seq_one_letter_code
_entity_poly.pdbx_strand_id
1 'polypeptide(L)'
;MKYENLEYDQHTFSNINFSDQSFTNSTFTDCIFDSCNLSLVTLSNASLQNATFDSCKIMGVDFTVCNTLTMSTNFKNCLIVNSIFTDLNIKNTCFEKCQVLDCDFVNANLSHCNFKAADLAGTDFENTNLSFASFQNAINYQINPNNVFLKQTRFSEPEALSLLKSFDIIIK
;
A
#
# COMPACT_ATOMS: atom_id res chain seq x y z
N MET A 1 1.11 -18.42 19.79
CA MET A 1 1.86 -17.15 19.90
C MET A 1 0.93 -16.04 20.34
N LYS A 2 1.44 -14.89 20.79
CA LYS A 2 0.64 -13.87 21.50
C LYS A 2 -0.50 -13.24 20.68
N TYR A 3 -0.41 -13.22 19.35
CA TYR A 3 -1.35 -12.52 18.47
C TYR A 3 -1.93 -13.44 17.37
N GLU A 4 -1.86 -14.73 17.50
CA GLU A 4 -2.41 -15.71 16.55
C GLU A 4 -3.78 -16.23 16.98
N ASN A 5 -4.64 -16.52 15.99
CA ASN A 5 -6.00 -17.07 16.20
C ASN A 5 -6.87 -16.19 17.12
N LEU A 6 -6.75 -14.88 16.99
CA LEU A 6 -7.46 -13.89 17.81
C LEU A 6 -8.40 -13.03 16.95
N GLU A 7 -9.44 -12.54 17.57
CA GLU A 7 -10.38 -11.61 16.96
C GLU A 7 -10.34 -10.29 17.71
N TYR A 8 -10.15 -9.20 16.94
CA TYR A 8 -10.17 -7.84 17.44
C TYR A 8 -11.22 -7.06 16.65
N ASP A 9 -12.13 -6.41 17.35
CA ASP A 9 -13.18 -5.57 16.80
C ASP A 9 -13.05 -4.16 17.39
N GLN A 10 -13.03 -3.13 16.55
CA GLN A 10 -12.97 -1.71 16.92
C GLN A 10 -11.84 -1.39 17.93
N HIS A 11 -10.71 -2.11 17.82
CA HIS A 11 -9.60 -1.97 18.74
C HIS A 11 -8.55 -1.01 18.22
N THR A 12 -7.98 -0.18 19.11
CA THR A 12 -6.85 0.68 18.79
C THR A 12 -5.58 0.18 19.44
N PHE A 13 -4.58 -0.12 18.61
CA PHE A 13 -3.23 -0.47 19.04
C PHE A 13 -2.36 0.79 18.89
N SER A 14 -1.81 1.32 19.97
CA SER A 14 -1.00 2.53 19.92
C SER A 14 0.41 2.29 20.45
N ASN A 15 1.41 2.72 19.70
CA ASN A 15 2.82 2.68 20.08
C ASN A 15 3.33 1.26 20.42
N ILE A 16 2.79 0.23 19.74
CA ILE A 16 3.18 -1.16 20.00
C ILE A 16 4.23 -1.60 18.99
N ASN A 17 5.24 -2.30 19.47
CA ASN A 17 6.18 -3.01 18.63
C ASN A 17 5.69 -4.44 18.36
N PHE A 18 5.22 -4.67 17.13
CA PHE A 18 4.80 -5.98 16.61
C PHE A 18 5.87 -6.61 15.72
N SER A 19 7.09 -6.06 15.66
CA SER A 19 8.11 -6.62 14.76
C SER A 19 8.32 -8.12 15.01
N ASP A 20 8.45 -8.87 13.92
CA ASP A 20 8.61 -10.33 13.92
C ASP A 20 7.47 -11.12 14.61
N GLN A 21 6.33 -10.48 14.89
CA GLN A 21 5.18 -11.17 15.46
C GLN A 21 4.34 -11.85 14.38
N SER A 22 3.53 -12.83 14.77
CA SER A 22 2.59 -13.50 13.88
C SER A 22 1.15 -13.10 14.21
N PHE A 23 0.41 -12.71 13.17
CA PHE A 23 -1.04 -12.47 13.19
C PHE A 23 -1.79 -13.60 12.46
N THR A 24 -1.15 -14.76 12.31
CA THR A 24 -1.72 -15.91 11.60
C THR A 24 -3.13 -16.26 12.10
N ASN A 25 -4.08 -16.40 11.15
CA ASN A 25 -5.49 -16.69 11.39
C ASN A 25 -6.21 -15.67 12.30
N SER A 26 -5.67 -14.49 12.50
CA SER A 26 -6.32 -13.47 13.33
C SER A 26 -7.16 -12.53 12.49
N THR A 27 -8.23 -12.01 13.07
CA THR A 27 -9.16 -11.07 12.44
C THR A 27 -9.06 -9.71 13.12
N PHE A 28 -8.92 -8.66 12.30
CA PHE A 28 -8.90 -7.28 12.73
C PHE A 28 -10.01 -6.54 11.98
N THR A 29 -11.14 -6.31 12.65
CA THR A 29 -12.30 -5.59 12.11
C THR A 29 -12.34 -4.18 12.67
N ASP A 30 -12.43 -3.16 11.81
CA ASP A 30 -12.47 -1.73 12.20
C ASP A 30 -11.35 -1.32 13.18
N CYS A 31 -10.18 -1.98 13.06
CA CYS A 31 -9.05 -1.75 13.96
C CYS A 31 -8.16 -0.60 13.48
N ILE A 32 -7.56 0.10 14.43
CA ILE A 32 -6.59 1.17 14.18
C ILE A 32 -5.24 0.76 14.76
N PHE A 33 -4.21 0.80 13.91
CA PHE A 33 -2.81 0.71 14.32
C PHE A 33 -2.21 2.11 14.25
N ASP A 34 -1.90 2.71 15.38
CA ASP A 34 -1.34 4.04 15.47
C ASP A 34 0.09 3.99 16.00
N SER A 35 1.02 4.54 15.22
CA SER A 35 2.45 4.64 15.61
C SER A 35 3.07 3.27 15.96
N CYS A 36 2.62 2.20 15.31
CA CYS A 36 3.09 0.84 15.54
C CYS A 36 4.23 0.44 14.62
N ASN A 37 5.10 -0.46 15.10
CA ASN A 37 6.08 -1.12 14.25
C ASN A 37 5.58 -2.53 13.87
N LEU A 38 5.26 -2.73 12.59
CA LEU A 38 4.79 -4.00 12.03
C LEU A 38 5.85 -4.64 11.09
N SER A 39 7.12 -4.31 11.26
CA SER A 39 8.17 -4.89 10.41
C SER A 39 8.23 -6.41 10.56
N LEU A 40 8.29 -7.13 9.43
CA LEU A 40 8.38 -8.59 9.36
C LEU A 40 7.23 -9.35 10.04
N VAL A 41 6.07 -8.70 10.18
CA VAL A 41 4.87 -9.37 10.70
C VAL A 41 4.40 -10.43 9.71
N THR A 42 4.08 -11.62 10.22
CA THR A 42 3.48 -12.69 9.42
C THR A 42 1.96 -12.53 9.40
N LEU A 43 1.37 -12.45 8.20
CA LEU A 43 -0.07 -12.23 7.97
C LEU A 43 -0.79 -13.46 7.40
N SER A 44 -0.26 -14.67 7.55
CA SER A 44 -0.83 -15.88 6.95
C SER A 44 -2.30 -16.07 7.36
N ASN A 45 -3.20 -16.01 6.36
CA ASN A 45 -4.66 -16.10 6.55
C ASN A 45 -5.24 -15.06 7.55
N ALA A 46 -4.52 -13.96 7.81
CA ALA A 46 -5.05 -12.86 8.62
C ALA A 46 -6.15 -12.11 7.84
N SER A 47 -7.18 -11.66 8.52
CA SER A 47 -8.26 -10.86 7.97
C SER A 47 -8.12 -9.41 8.42
N LEU A 48 -7.95 -8.49 7.46
CA LEU A 48 -7.83 -7.05 7.69
C LEU A 48 -9.07 -6.36 7.10
N GLN A 49 -10.11 -6.20 7.91
CA GLN A 49 -11.39 -5.62 7.50
C GLN A 49 -11.50 -4.19 8.01
N ASN A 50 -11.46 -3.22 7.08
CA ASN A 50 -11.45 -1.80 7.39
C ASN A 50 -10.36 -1.39 8.40
N ALA A 51 -9.19 -2.05 8.30
CA ALA A 51 -8.04 -1.77 9.16
C ALA A 51 -7.34 -0.48 8.72
N THR A 52 -7.05 0.40 9.65
CA THR A 52 -6.31 1.65 9.42
C THR A 52 -4.96 1.61 10.08
N PHE A 53 -3.92 1.93 9.31
CA PHE A 53 -2.55 2.09 9.78
C PHE A 53 -2.19 3.58 9.68
N ASP A 54 -1.92 4.23 10.80
CA ASP A 54 -1.49 5.62 10.84
C ASP A 54 -0.11 5.73 11.49
N SER A 55 0.80 6.45 10.84
CA SER A 55 2.15 6.69 11.35
C SER A 55 2.93 5.39 11.65
N CYS A 56 2.60 4.30 10.99
CA CYS A 56 3.18 2.98 11.22
C CYS A 56 4.43 2.76 10.39
N LYS A 57 5.31 1.89 10.91
CA LYS A 57 6.43 1.31 10.19
C LYS A 57 6.08 -0.11 9.76
N ILE A 58 6.09 -0.38 8.44
CA ILE A 58 5.72 -1.65 7.82
C ILE A 58 6.84 -2.03 6.85
N MET A 59 7.69 -2.97 7.21
CA MET A 59 8.83 -3.36 6.38
C MET A 59 8.86 -4.86 6.17
N GLY A 60 9.04 -5.30 4.91
CA GLY A 60 9.16 -6.70 4.55
C GLY A 60 7.90 -7.51 4.85
N VAL A 61 6.72 -6.91 4.68
CA VAL A 61 5.43 -7.57 4.95
C VAL A 61 4.82 -8.04 3.63
N ASP A 62 4.42 -9.30 3.61
CA ASP A 62 3.68 -9.90 2.50
C ASP A 62 2.17 -9.85 2.79
N PHE A 63 1.46 -8.98 2.08
CA PHE A 63 -0.01 -8.85 2.19
C PHE A 63 -0.76 -9.86 1.33
N THR A 64 -0.09 -10.56 0.42
CA THR A 64 -0.74 -11.54 -0.48
C THR A 64 -1.22 -12.78 0.24
N VAL A 65 -0.63 -13.07 1.40
CA VAL A 65 -0.98 -14.23 2.23
C VAL A 65 -2.16 -13.98 3.16
N CYS A 66 -2.72 -12.75 3.15
CA CYS A 66 -3.94 -12.40 3.89
C CYS A 66 -5.18 -13.09 3.32
N ASN A 67 -6.27 -13.10 4.11
CA ASN A 67 -7.59 -13.38 3.58
C ASN A 67 -8.04 -12.18 2.69
N THR A 68 -7.81 -12.31 1.38
CA THR A 68 -8.04 -11.23 0.42
C THR A 68 -9.51 -10.92 0.14
N LEU A 69 -10.45 -11.84 0.46
CA LEU A 69 -11.88 -11.65 0.21
C LEU A 69 -12.49 -10.51 1.03
N THR A 70 -11.98 -10.30 2.23
CA THR A 70 -12.48 -9.29 3.17
C THR A 70 -11.49 -8.16 3.38
N MET A 71 -10.37 -8.17 2.66
CA MET A 71 -9.30 -7.19 2.86
C MET A 71 -9.75 -5.78 2.47
N SER A 72 -9.71 -4.88 3.43
CA SER A 72 -9.90 -3.45 3.26
C SER A 72 -8.98 -2.70 4.21
N THR A 73 -8.02 -1.98 3.68
CA THR A 73 -6.97 -1.34 4.48
C THR A 73 -6.77 0.11 4.06
N ASN A 74 -6.35 0.94 5.00
CA ASN A 74 -5.93 2.31 4.72
C ASN A 74 -4.60 2.60 5.43
N PHE A 75 -3.72 3.30 4.74
CA PHE A 75 -2.41 3.70 5.23
C PHE A 75 -2.28 5.22 5.16
N LYS A 76 -1.90 5.84 6.27
CA LYS A 76 -1.65 7.28 6.34
C LYS A 76 -0.32 7.53 7.05
N ASN A 77 0.46 8.45 6.52
CA ASN A 77 1.75 8.84 7.12
C ASN A 77 2.70 7.65 7.41
N CYS A 78 2.52 6.50 6.77
CA CYS A 78 3.28 5.28 7.04
C CYS A 78 4.59 5.23 6.28
N LEU A 79 5.56 4.53 6.85
CA LEU A 79 6.76 4.06 6.17
C LEU A 79 6.55 2.59 5.79
N ILE A 80 6.35 2.32 4.49
CA ILE A 80 6.12 0.98 3.93
C ILE A 80 7.29 0.66 3.00
N VAL A 81 8.09 -0.35 3.33
CA VAL A 81 9.31 -0.66 2.59
C VAL A 81 9.40 -2.16 2.29
N ASN A 82 9.83 -2.52 1.08
CA ASN A 82 10.04 -3.91 0.64
C ASN A 82 8.83 -4.82 0.94
N SER A 83 7.61 -4.30 0.78
CA SER A 83 6.37 -5.03 1.08
C SER A 83 5.64 -5.42 -0.20
N ILE A 84 4.92 -6.55 -0.15
CA ILE A 84 4.36 -7.21 -1.34
C ILE A 84 2.84 -7.06 -1.35
N PHE A 85 2.31 -6.52 -2.47
CA PHE A 85 0.88 -6.35 -2.76
C PHE A 85 0.50 -6.92 -4.13
N THR A 86 1.34 -7.79 -4.69
CA THR A 86 1.16 -8.41 -6.02
C THR A 86 -0.20 -9.10 -6.13
N ASP A 87 -0.87 -8.96 -7.29
CA ASP A 87 -2.16 -9.58 -7.61
C ASP A 87 -3.34 -9.19 -6.69
N LEU A 88 -3.15 -8.25 -5.75
CA LEU A 88 -4.21 -7.87 -4.82
C LEU A 88 -5.25 -6.93 -5.45
N ASN A 89 -6.51 -7.13 -5.07
CA ASN A 89 -7.58 -6.19 -5.35
C ASN A 89 -7.80 -5.26 -4.14
N ILE A 90 -7.02 -4.20 -4.06
CA ILE A 90 -7.05 -3.21 -2.98
C ILE A 90 -7.51 -1.83 -3.48
N LYS A 91 -8.52 -1.82 -4.33
CA LYS A 91 -9.16 -0.59 -4.80
C LYS A 91 -9.64 0.29 -3.65
N ASN A 92 -9.66 1.61 -3.86
CA ASN A 92 -10.04 2.63 -2.88
C ASN A 92 -9.10 2.75 -1.65
N THR A 93 -7.99 2.04 -1.61
CA THR A 93 -7.02 2.15 -0.51
C THR A 93 -6.36 3.53 -0.49
N CYS A 94 -6.21 4.09 0.69
CA CYS A 94 -5.49 5.32 0.92
C CYS A 94 -4.01 5.03 1.26
N PHE A 95 -3.09 5.72 0.57
CA PHE A 95 -1.65 5.76 0.86
C PHE A 95 -1.17 7.22 1.02
N GLU A 96 -2.06 8.10 1.50
CA GLU A 96 -1.76 9.53 1.58
C GLU A 96 -0.58 9.81 2.52
N LYS A 97 0.38 10.59 2.02
CA LYS A 97 1.61 10.99 2.73
C LYS A 97 2.47 9.80 3.20
N CYS A 98 2.32 8.63 2.60
CA CYS A 98 3.16 7.48 2.90
C CYS A 98 4.49 7.55 2.14
N GLN A 99 5.52 6.99 2.73
CA GLN A 99 6.72 6.56 2.01
C GLN A 99 6.52 5.09 1.65
N VAL A 100 6.25 4.81 0.38
CA VAL A 100 6.03 3.46 -0.16
C VAL A 100 7.22 3.15 -1.05
N LEU A 101 8.22 2.54 -0.46
CA LEU A 101 9.55 2.40 -1.06
C LEU A 101 9.86 0.95 -1.40
N ASP A 102 10.36 0.71 -2.60
CA ASP A 102 10.77 -0.62 -3.07
C ASP A 102 9.66 -1.68 -2.85
N CYS A 103 8.40 -1.29 -3.01
CA CYS A 103 7.24 -2.17 -2.85
C CYS A 103 6.79 -2.75 -4.19
N ASP A 104 6.11 -3.89 -4.15
CA ASP A 104 5.64 -4.61 -5.33
C ASP A 104 4.11 -4.58 -5.41
N PHE A 105 3.56 -3.91 -6.45
CA PHE A 105 2.15 -3.87 -6.79
C PHE A 105 1.84 -4.53 -8.15
N VAL A 106 2.76 -5.33 -8.68
CA VAL A 106 2.59 -5.99 -9.99
C VAL A 106 1.23 -6.68 -10.07
N ASN A 107 0.49 -6.47 -11.18
CA ASN A 107 -0.85 -7.00 -11.44
C ASN A 107 -1.95 -6.54 -10.45
N ALA A 108 -1.68 -5.64 -9.51
CA ALA A 108 -2.67 -5.22 -8.52
C ALA A 108 -3.78 -4.35 -9.12
N ASN A 109 -4.97 -4.42 -8.53
CA ASN A 109 -6.03 -3.46 -8.80
C ASN A 109 -5.99 -2.33 -7.75
N LEU A 110 -5.45 -1.19 -8.13
CA LEU A 110 -5.31 0.04 -7.34
C LEU A 110 -6.28 1.14 -7.83
N SER A 111 -7.36 0.76 -8.51
CA SER A 111 -8.31 1.75 -9.00
C SER A 111 -8.91 2.57 -7.84
N HIS A 112 -9.04 3.89 -8.07
CA HIS A 112 -9.49 4.85 -7.06
C HIS A 112 -8.59 4.99 -5.82
N CYS A 113 -7.38 4.43 -5.81
CA CYS A 113 -6.44 4.62 -4.69
C CYS A 113 -5.96 6.07 -4.57
N ASN A 114 -5.65 6.47 -3.36
CA ASN A 114 -5.14 7.81 -3.07
C ASN A 114 -3.66 7.75 -2.66
N PHE A 115 -2.76 8.14 -3.58
CA PHE A 115 -1.32 8.29 -3.34
C PHE A 115 -0.91 9.77 -3.16
N LYS A 116 -1.83 10.63 -2.75
CA LYS A 116 -1.54 12.06 -2.59
C LYS A 116 -0.37 12.30 -1.66
N ALA A 117 0.62 13.06 -2.14
CA ALA A 117 1.84 13.40 -1.43
C ALA A 117 2.64 12.17 -0.94
N ALA A 118 2.50 11.01 -1.59
CA ALA A 118 3.31 9.83 -1.31
C ALA A 118 4.67 9.91 -2.01
N ASP A 119 5.69 9.34 -1.38
CA ASP A 119 6.97 9.01 -2.02
C ASP A 119 6.91 7.54 -2.46
N LEU A 120 7.16 7.28 -3.75
CA LEU A 120 6.97 5.99 -4.39
C LEU A 120 8.28 5.46 -5.02
N ALA A 121 9.42 5.86 -4.46
CA ALA A 121 10.72 5.48 -5.01
C ALA A 121 10.90 3.95 -5.01
N GLY A 122 11.35 3.41 -6.15
CA GLY A 122 11.61 1.98 -6.33
C GLY A 122 10.38 1.08 -6.39
N THR A 123 9.17 1.65 -6.27
CA THR A 123 7.92 0.86 -6.27
C THR A 123 7.54 0.43 -7.69
N ASP A 124 7.20 -0.87 -7.84
CA ASP A 124 6.81 -1.46 -9.12
C ASP A 124 5.29 -1.48 -9.30
N PHE A 125 4.83 -0.88 -10.41
CA PHE A 125 3.42 -0.81 -10.82
C PHE A 125 3.15 -1.59 -12.12
N GLU A 126 3.99 -2.55 -12.52
CA GLU A 126 3.78 -3.24 -13.79
C GLU A 126 2.43 -3.96 -13.84
N ASN A 127 1.73 -3.86 -14.98
CA ASN A 127 0.39 -4.42 -15.23
C ASN A 127 -0.70 -3.97 -14.23
N THR A 128 -0.49 -2.89 -13.50
CA THR A 128 -1.39 -2.41 -12.45
C THR A 128 -2.58 -1.63 -13.04
N ASN A 129 -3.76 -1.79 -12.45
CA ASN A 129 -4.90 -0.92 -12.73
C ASN A 129 -4.89 0.30 -11.79
N LEU A 130 -4.47 1.45 -12.32
CA LEU A 130 -4.43 2.75 -11.62
C LEU A 130 -5.59 3.67 -12.03
N SER A 131 -6.62 3.15 -12.70
CA SER A 131 -7.74 3.98 -13.17
C SER A 131 -8.38 4.75 -12.03
N PHE A 132 -8.60 6.05 -12.23
CA PHE A 132 -9.17 6.98 -11.25
C PHE A 132 -8.32 7.19 -9.98
N ALA A 133 -7.12 6.63 -9.89
CA ALA A 133 -6.21 6.88 -8.77
C ALA A 133 -5.70 8.33 -8.76
N SER A 134 -5.27 8.79 -7.61
CA SER A 134 -4.71 10.13 -7.42
C SER A 134 -3.23 10.07 -7.03
N PHE A 135 -2.37 10.62 -7.86
CA PHE A 135 -0.94 10.85 -7.62
C PHE A 135 -0.64 12.34 -7.43
N GLN A 136 -1.62 13.12 -6.94
CA GLN A 136 -1.42 14.55 -6.72
C GLN A 136 -0.31 14.79 -5.70
N ASN A 137 0.73 15.53 -6.09
CA ASN A 137 1.94 15.80 -5.30
C ASN A 137 2.70 14.53 -4.85
N ALA A 138 2.44 13.37 -5.46
CA ALA A 138 3.26 12.19 -5.29
C ALA A 138 4.58 12.37 -6.05
N ILE A 139 5.65 11.80 -5.51
CA ILE A 139 7.01 11.94 -6.06
C ILE A 139 7.67 10.58 -6.31
N ASN A 140 8.71 10.59 -7.12
CA ASN A 140 9.62 9.46 -7.38
C ASN A 140 8.97 8.21 -8.00
N TYR A 141 7.73 8.26 -8.45
CA TYR A 141 7.10 7.12 -9.13
C TYR A 141 7.72 6.89 -10.51
N GLN A 142 7.87 5.61 -10.86
CA GLN A 142 8.31 5.16 -12.17
C GLN A 142 7.21 4.32 -12.80
N ILE A 143 6.33 4.98 -13.54
CA ILE A 143 5.17 4.35 -14.20
C ILE A 143 5.40 4.37 -15.70
N ASN A 144 5.38 3.19 -16.34
CA ASN A 144 5.35 3.07 -17.78
C ASN A 144 3.90 3.05 -18.28
N PRO A 145 3.42 4.13 -18.97
CA PRO A 145 2.03 4.20 -19.42
C PRO A 145 1.60 3.08 -20.40
N ASN A 146 2.56 2.38 -21.00
CA ASN A 146 2.27 1.28 -21.92
C ASN A 146 1.89 -0.02 -21.19
N ASN A 147 2.24 -0.14 -19.89
CA ASN A 147 2.10 -1.36 -19.12
C ASN A 147 1.08 -1.26 -17.97
N VAL A 148 0.33 -0.15 -17.89
CA VAL A 148 -0.63 0.12 -16.81
C VAL A 148 -1.93 0.70 -17.34
N PHE A 149 -3.01 0.61 -16.57
CA PHE A 149 -4.28 1.24 -16.90
C PHE A 149 -4.41 2.58 -16.19
N LEU A 150 -4.43 3.70 -16.97
CA LEU A 150 -4.40 5.08 -16.44
C LEU A 150 -5.69 5.88 -16.73
N LYS A 151 -6.83 5.22 -16.91
CA LYS A 151 -8.07 5.93 -17.21
C LYS A 151 -8.40 6.94 -16.11
N GLN A 152 -8.38 8.24 -16.45
CA GLN A 152 -8.69 9.35 -15.53
C GLN A 152 -7.83 9.37 -14.24
N THR A 153 -6.63 8.80 -14.28
CA THR A 153 -5.64 8.93 -13.20
C THR A 153 -5.16 10.38 -13.12
N ARG A 154 -5.00 10.90 -11.92
CA ARG A 154 -4.62 12.30 -11.68
C ARG A 154 -3.17 12.38 -11.25
N PHE A 155 -2.40 13.20 -11.94
CA PHE A 155 -1.00 13.50 -11.64
C PHE A 155 -0.83 15.01 -11.42
N SER A 156 0.28 15.43 -10.79
CA SER A 156 0.68 16.82 -10.69
C SER A 156 1.98 17.08 -11.44
N GLU A 157 2.16 18.27 -11.96
CA GLU A 157 3.45 18.75 -12.45
C GLU A 157 4.39 19.05 -11.24
N PRO A 158 5.71 18.91 -11.41
CA PRO A 158 6.43 18.49 -12.63
C PRO A 158 6.55 16.96 -12.77
N GLU A 159 6.24 16.17 -11.77
CA GLU A 159 6.46 14.71 -11.73
C GLU A 159 5.72 13.96 -12.84
N ALA A 160 4.58 14.46 -13.30
CA ALA A 160 3.85 13.90 -14.44
C ALA A 160 4.70 13.75 -15.71
N LEU A 161 5.75 14.56 -15.86
CA LEU A 161 6.69 14.46 -16.98
C LEU A 161 7.48 13.15 -16.96
N SER A 162 7.62 12.50 -15.81
CA SER A 162 8.28 11.19 -15.71
C SER A 162 7.60 10.11 -16.54
N LEU A 163 6.27 10.20 -16.76
CA LEU A 163 5.51 9.29 -17.62
C LEU A 163 5.99 9.29 -19.07
N LEU A 164 6.58 10.40 -19.52
CA LEU A 164 7.08 10.56 -20.89
C LEU A 164 8.43 9.88 -21.13
N LYS A 165 9.13 9.47 -20.07
CA LYS A 165 10.43 8.77 -20.18
C LYS A 165 10.35 7.47 -20.98
N SER A 166 9.19 6.81 -20.95
CA SER A 166 8.95 5.56 -21.69
C SER A 166 8.85 5.73 -23.21
N PHE A 167 8.75 6.98 -23.70
CA PHE A 167 8.58 7.28 -25.13
C PHE A 167 9.87 7.67 -25.84
N ASP A 168 11.03 7.62 -25.16
CA ASP A 168 12.36 7.99 -25.72
C ASP A 168 12.36 9.36 -26.39
N ILE A 169 11.71 10.34 -25.78
CA ILE A 169 11.61 11.72 -26.26
C ILE A 169 12.48 12.67 -25.44
N ILE A 170 12.91 13.76 -26.06
CA ILE A 170 13.69 14.81 -25.40
C ILE A 170 12.77 15.98 -25.08
N ILE A 171 12.65 16.32 -23.80
CA ILE A 171 11.94 17.50 -23.33
C ILE A 171 12.99 18.58 -23.01
N LYS A 172 12.83 19.77 -23.62
CA LYS A 172 13.76 20.91 -23.46
C LYS A 172 13.09 22.03 -22.69
#